data_34fdb60c6372e44ab0ee9611f87bb052
#
_entry.id   34fdb60c6372e44ab0ee9611f87bb052
#
_cell.length_a   1.000
_cell.length_b   1.000
_cell.length_c   1.000
_cell.angle_alpha   90.00
_cell.angle_beta   90.00
_cell.angle_gamma   90.00
#
_symmetry.space_group_name_H-M   'P 1'
#
loop_
_entity.id
_entity.type
_entity.pdbx_description
1 polymer ?
#
loop_
_entity_poly.entity_id
_entity_poly.type
_entity_poly.pdbx_seq_one_letter_code
_entity_poly.pdbx_strand_id
1 'polypeptide(L)'
;MNKYATMVVGCLDFERHTLQYSVAGHLPKPVLMTPGHIEYLPGEGMPVGLTPEATYSLEETTLPETFMLVLMSDGVLETIDAVDLIEREKTLLERLSGSLEKPGDLIRRLNLGDITSDDLADDIAGLFVSRGVG
;
A
#
# COMPACT_ATOMS: atom_id res chain seq x y z
N MET A 1 -5.21 3.72 29.03
CA MET A 1 -4.83 4.26 27.72
C MET A 1 -4.95 3.16 26.67
N ASN A 2 -5.72 3.44 25.66
CA ASN A 2 -5.95 2.46 24.59
C ASN A 2 -4.84 2.57 23.55
N LYS A 3 -4.16 1.46 23.32
CA LYS A 3 -3.18 1.35 22.23
C LYS A 3 -3.80 0.56 21.10
N TYR A 4 -3.49 0.95 19.88
CA TYR A 4 -3.95 0.25 18.69
C TYR A 4 -2.85 0.24 17.63
N ALA A 5 -2.99 -0.66 16.68
CA ALA A 5 -2.09 -0.74 15.54
C ALA A 5 -2.91 -0.85 14.25
N THR A 6 -2.38 -0.26 13.19
CA THR A 6 -2.90 -0.49 11.86
C THR A 6 -2.00 -1.48 11.15
N MET A 7 -2.58 -2.35 10.35
CA MET A 7 -1.78 -3.36 9.65
C MET A 7 -2.46 -3.90 8.41
N VAL A 8 -1.66 -4.46 7.54
CA VAL A 8 -2.10 -5.31 6.44
C VAL A 8 -1.39 -6.64 6.61
N VAL A 9 -2.14 -7.72 6.59
CA VAL A 9 -1.59 -9.08 6.67
C VAL A 9 -1.99 -9.80 5.40
N GLY A 10 -1.04 -10.44 4.73
CA GLY A 10 -1.32 -11.14 3.50
C GLY A 10 -0.51 -12.41 3.33
N CYS A 11 -1.01 -13.28 2.47
CA CYS A 11 -0.35 -14.50 2.07
C CYS A 11 -0.34 -14.60 0.55
N LEU A 12 0.85 -14.68 -0.03
CA LEU A 12 1.05 -14.89 -1.46
C LEU A 12 1.20 -16.38 -1.73
N ASP A 13 0.34 -16.92 -2.59
CA ASP A 13 0.43 -18.30 -3.05
C ASP A 13 0.88 -18.30 -4.51
N PHE A 14 2.15 -18.62 -4.73
CA PHE A 14 2.73 -18.62 -6.07
C PHE A 14 2.31 -19.82 -6.93
N GLU A 15 1.81 -20.89 -6.32
CA GLU A 15 1.27 -22.01 -7.08
C GLU A 15 -0.13 -21.74 -7.61
N ARG A 16 -0.95 -21.09 -6.77
CA ARG A 16 -2.33 -20.74 -7.13
C ARG A 16 -2.44 -19.37 -7.78
N HIS A 17 -1.37 -18.58 -7.80
CA HIS A 17 -1.35 -17.21 -8.30
C HIS A 17 -2.39 -16.33 -7.59
N THR A 18 -2.45 -16.42 -6.26
CA THR A 18 -3.41 -15.66 -5.47
C THR A 18 -2.73 -14.90 -4.33
N LEU A 19 -3.37 -13.81 -3.96
CA LEU A 19 -3.08 -13.06 -2.74
C LEU A 19 -4.33 -13.09 -1.86
N GLN A 20 -4.19 -13.60 -0.65
CA GLN A 20 -5.19 -13.47 0.39
C GLN A 20 -4.70 -12.45 1.41
N TYR A 21 -5.55 -11.54 1.83
CA TYR A 21 -5.13 -10.48 2.74
C TYR A 21 -6.29 -9.93 3.57
N SER A 22 -5.94 -9.25 4.67
CA SER A 22 -6.85 -8.49 5.50
C SER A 22 -6.28 -7.12 5.78
N VAL A 23 -7.14 -6.12 5.86
CA VAL A 23 -6.76 -4.74 6.16
C VAL A 23 -7.35 -4.36 7.51
N ALA A 24 -6.53 -3.86 8.41
CA ALA A 24 -6.93 -3.45 9.74
C ALA A 24 -6.64 -1.95 9.94
N GLY A 25 -7.56 -1.11 9.47
CA GLY A 25 -7.48 0.34 9.64
C GLY A 25 -6.31 1.02 8.95
N HIS A 26 -5.60 0.33 8.08
CA HIS A 26 -4.37 0.83 7.48
C HIS A 26 -4.64 1.64 6.20
N LEU A 27 -4.00 2.79 6.09
CA LEU A 27 -3.98 3.64 4.89
C LEU A 27 -2.54 4.06 4.57
N PRO A 28 -2.13 4.11 3.31
CA PRO A 28 -2.96 3.75 2.14
C PRO A 28 -3.20 2.24 2.08
N LYS A 29 -4.29 1.86 1.41
CA LYS A 29 -4.57 0.44 1.14
C LYS A 29 -3.46 -0.12 0.25
N PRO A 30 -3.27 -1.46 0.23
CA PRO A 30 -2.30 -2.08 -0.67
C PRO A 30 -2.55 -1.67 -2.11
N VAL A 31 -1.47 -1.42 -2.85
CA VAL A 31 -1.53 -1.10 -4.27
C VAL A 31 -1.08 -2.31 -5.07
N LEU A 32 -1.88 -2.71 -6.04
CA LEU A 32 -1.50 -3.75 -6.98
C LEU A 32 -1.27 -3.13 -8.36
N MET A 33 -0.07 -3.33 -8.87
CA MET A 33 0.31 -2.92 -10.22
C MET A 33 0.47 -4.16 -11.08
N THR A 34 -0.21 -4.15 -12.21
CA THR A 34 -0.10 -5.18 -13.24
C THR A 34 0.18 -4.49 -14.57
N PRO A 35 0.58 -5.21 -15.65
CA PRO A 35 0.82 -4.55 -16.91
C PRO A 35 -0.40 -3.74 -17.38
N GLY A 36 -0.20 -2.41 -17.49
CA GLY A 36 -1.24 -1.50 -17.95
C GLY A 36 -2.33 -1.14 -16.93
N HIS A 37 -2.19 -1.56 -15.67
CA HIS A 37 -3.21 -1.30 -14.65
C HIS A 37 -2.60 -1.07 -13.28
N ILE A 38 -3.19 -0.15 -12.52
CA ILE A 38 -2.84 0.11 -11.14
C ILE A 38 -4.10 0.37 -10.33
N GLU A 39 -4.20 -0.21 -9.14
CA GLU A 39 -5.36 -0.05 -8.28
C GLU A 39 -5.00 -0.21 -6.81
N TYR A 40 -5.81 0.42 -5.96
CA TYR A 40 -5.84 0.04 -4.55
C TYR A 40 -6.65 -1.25 -4.41
N LEU A 41 -6.13 -2.18 -3.63
CA LEU A 41 -6.89 -3.39 -3.32
C LEU A 41 -7.98 -3.07 -2.30
N PRO A 42 -9.19 -3.63 -2.47
CA PRO A 42 -10.27 -3.39 -1.53
C PRO A 42 -10.00 -4.03 -0.17
N GLY A 43 -10.65 -3.56 0.84
CA GLY A 43 -10.59 -4.11 2.18
C GLY A 43 -10.78 -3.04 3.22
N GLU A 44 -11.53 -3.34 4.24
CA GLU A 44 -11.80 -2.45 5.35
C GLU A 44 -11.73 -3.21 6.66
N GLY A 45 -11.40 -2.52 7.71
CA GLY A 45 -11.36 -3.08 9.04
C GLY A 45 -10.88 -2.07 10.05
N MET A 46 -11.29 -2.25 11.29
CA MET A 46 -10.84 -1.38 12.37
C MET A 46 -9.37 -1.65 12.71
N PRO A 47 -8.64 -0.66 13.19
CA PRO A 47 -7.32 -0.92 13.75
C PRO A 47 -7.36 -2.02 14.81
N VAL A 48 -6.28 -2.77 14.92
CA VAL A 48 -6.15 -3.84 15.91
C VAL A 48 -5.98 -3.24 17.30
N GLY A 49 -6.75 -3.71 18.25
CA GLY A 49 -6.64 -3.28 19.65
C GLY A 49 -7.66 -2.24 20.09
N LEU A 50 -8.50 -1.73 19.18
CA LEU A 50 -9.54 -0.76 19.56
C LEU A 50 -10.70 -1.41 20.30
N THR A 51 -11.13 -2.59 19.87
CA THR A 51 -12.25 -3.30 20.48
C THR A 51 -12.06 -4.81 20.32
N PRO A 52 -12.43 -5.58 21.36
CA PRO A 52 -12.36 -7.06 21.28
C PRO A 52 -13.39 -7.66 20.33
N GLU A 53 -14.44 -6.92 19.97
CA GLU A 53 -15.48 -7.39 19.07
C GLU A 53 -15.15 -7.19 17.59
N ALA A 54 -13.99 -6.59 17.27
CA ALA A 54 -13.61 -6.35 15.88
C ALA A 54 -13.46 -7.67 15.12
N THR A 55 -14.01 -7.70 13.92
CA THR A 55 -13.83 -8.81 12.98
C THR A 55 -13.17 -8.28 11.72
N TYR A 56 -12.46 -9.16 11.02
CA TYR A 56 -11.68 -8.79 9.85
C TYR A 56 -12.08 -9.64 8.66
N SER A 57 -12.29 -9.00 7.53
CA SER A 57 -12.62 -9.69 6.29
C SER A 57 -11.36 -10.27 5.67
N LEU A 58 -11.49 -11.48 5.14
CA LEU A 58 -10.46 -12.05 4.29
C LEU A 58 -10.79 -11.74 2.84
N GLU A 59 -9.90 -11.00 2.21
CA GLU A 59 -10.02 -10.66 0.80
C GLU A 59 -9.11 -11.57 -0.03
N GLU A 60 -9.47 -11.81 -1.28
CA GLU A 60 -8.66 -12.61 -2.18
C GLU A 60 -8.64 -11.96 -3.57
N THR A 61 -7.48 -11.95 -4.19
CA THR A 61 -7.33 -11.50 -5.57
C THR A 61 -6.40 -12.44 -6.34
N THR A 62 -6.69 -12.62 -7.61
CA THR A 62 -5.84 -13.40 -8.51
C THR A 62 -4.71 -12.51 -9.02
N LEU A 63 -3.51 -13.05 -9.06
CA LEU A 63 -2.32 -12.35 -9.51
C LEU A 63 -1.91 -12.85 -10.90
N PRO A 64 -1.57 -11.95 -11.84
CA PRO A 64 -0.96 -12.37 -13.10
C PRO A 64 0.50 -12.81 -12.86
N GLU A 65 1.15 -13.31 -13.90
CA GLU A 65 2.55 -13.71 -13.80
C GLU A 65 3.48 -12.54 -13.50
N THR A 66 3.11 -11.35 -13.97
CA THR A 66 3.88 -10.13 -13.74
C THR A 66 3.06 -9.17 -12.90
N PHE A 67 3.54 -8.82 -11.74
CA PHE A 67 2.88 -7.88 -10.84
C PHE A 67 3.87 -7.20 -9.90
N MET A 68 3.43 -6.11 -9.31
CA MET A 68 4.08 -5.45 -8.18
C MET A 68 3.02 -5.15 -7.13
N LEU A 69 3.22 -5.66 -5.93
CA LEU A 69 2.40 -5.34 -4.77
C LEU A 69 3.16 -4.32 -3.92
N VAL A 70 2.51 -3.21 -3.60
CA VAL A 70 3.12 -2.13 -2.84
C VAL A 70 2.35 -1.90 -1.55
N LEU A 71 3.04 -2.00 -0.44
CA LEU A 71 2.52 -1.69 0.89
C LEU A 71 3.33 -0.54 1.46
N MET A 72 2.66 0.50 1.95
CA MET A 72 3.33 1.69 2.45
C MET A 72 2.74 2.12 3.79
N SER A 73 3.57 2.72 4.64
CA SER A 73 3.08 3.36 5.86
C SER A 73 2.30 4.64 5.52
N ASP A 74 1.49 5.10 6.46
CA ASP A 74 0.66 6.29 6.29
C ASP A 74 1.46 7.58 6.08
N GLY A 75 2.71 7.61 6.54
CA GLY A 75 3.58 8.77 6.33
C GLY A 75 3.74 9.17 4.86
N VAL A 76 3.58 8.22 3.93
CA VAL A 76 3.67 8.54 2.50
C VAL A 76 2.56 9.51 2.06
N LEU A 77 1.37 9.39 2.63
CA LEU A 77 0.25 10.28 2.30
C LEU A 77 0.48 11.71 2.81
N GLU A 78 1.22 11.86 3.89
CA GLU A 78 1.55 13.17 4.46
C GLU A 78 2.54 13.96 3.59
N THR A 79 3.27 13.29 2.70
CA THR A 79 4.18 13.95 1.76
C THR A 79 3.45 14.61 0.60
N ILE A 80 2.16 14.35 0.46
CA ILE A 80 1.36 14.84 -0.65
C ILE A 80 0.57 16.06 -0.19
N ASP A 81 0.83 17.19 -0.82
CA ASP A 81 0.11 18.43 -0.56
C ASP A 81 -1.21 18.41 -1.33
N ALA A 82 -2.28 18.07 -0.64
CA ALA A 82 -3.62 18.01 -1.20
C ALA A 82 -4.66 18.37 -0.14
N VAL A 83 -5.84 18.76 -0.60
CA VAL A 83 -6.90 19.29 0.26
C VAL A 83 -7.46 18.22 1.20
N ASP A 84 -7.62 16.98 0.70
CA ASP A 84 -8.22 15.91 1.48
C ASP A 84 -7.55 14.55 1.19
N LEU A 85 -7.98 13.54 1.94
CA LEU A 85 -7.45 12.18 1.82
C LEU A 85 -7.70 11.57 0.43
N ILE A 86 -8.86 11.83 -0.14
CA ILE A 86 -9.23 11.28 -1.46
C ILE A 86 -8.26 11.76 -2.53
N GLU A 87 -7.93 13.06 -2.52
CA GLU A 87 -6.96 13.62 -3.45
C GLU A 87 -5.56 13.09 -3.20
N ARG A 88 -5.17 12.90 -1.94
CA ARG A 88 -3.87 12.31 -1.60
C ARG A 88 -3.74 10.89 -2.13
N GLU A 89 -4.77 10.07 -1.94
CA GLU A 89 -4.78 8.70 -2.44
C GLU A 89 -4.72 8.66 -3.97
N LYS A 90 -5.47 9.53 -4.63
CA LYS A 90 -5.44 9.64 -6.08
C LYS A 90 -4.06 10.05 -6.60
N THR A 91 -3.45 11.04 -5.98
CA THR A 91 -2.12 11.53 -6.35
C THR A 91 -1.07 10.44 -6.16
N LEU A 92 -1.18 9.66 -5.10
CA LEU A 92 -0.27 8.55 -4.85
C LEU A 92 -0.32 7.52 -5.99
N LEU A 93 -1.52 7.13 -6.42
CA LEU A 93 -1.66 6.23 -7.57
C LEU A 93 -1.09 6.84 -8.84
N GLU A 94 -1.33 8.12 -9.08
CA GLU A 94 -0.80 8.80 -10.24
C GLU A 94 0.74 8.79 -10.26
N ARG A 95 1.36 9.00 -9.13
CA ARG A 95 2.83 8.96 -9.02
C ARG A 95 3.40 7.56 -9.26
N LEU A 96 2.69 6.53 -8.83
CA LEU A 96 3.11 5.14 -9.04
C LEU A 96 2.77 4.62 -10.43
N SER A 97 1.81 5.24 -11.12
CA SER A 97 1.34 4.74 -12.41
C SER A 97 2.42 4.85 -13.49
N GLY A 98 2.31 3.95 -14.47
CA GLY A 98 3.25 3.84 -15.57
C GLY A 98 3.66 2.39 -15.78
N SER A 99 4.75 2.17 -16.51
CA SER A 99 5.27 0.82 -16.71
C SER A 99 5.78 0.23 -15.40
N LEU A 100 5.68 -1.08 -15.29
CA LEU A 100 6.26 -1.81 -14.16
C LEU A 100 7.78 -1.69 -14.22
N GLU A 101 8.35 -1.25 -13.13
CA GLU A 101 9.78 -1.03 -13.00
C GLU A 101 10.30 -1.66 -11.71
N LYS A 102 11.60 -1.62 -11.52
CA LYS A 102 12.21 -2.10 -10.28
C LYS A 102 11.76 -1.23 -9.10
N PRO A 103 11.70 -1.78 -7.88
CA PRO A 103 11.28 -1.01 -6.70
C PRO A 103 12.01 0.32 -6.52
N GLY A 104 13.31 0.37 -6.80
CA GLY A 104 14.07 1.62 -6.68
C GLY A 104 13.58 2.73 -7.61
N ASP A 105 13.07 2.38 -8.78
CA ASP A 105 12.54 3.35 -9.73
C ASP A 105 11.18 3.89 -9.25
N LEU A 106 10.38 3.03 -8.62
CA LEU A 106 9.11 3.45 -8.04
C LEU A 106 9.31 4.40 -6.86
N ILE A 107 10.33 4.18 -6.05
CA ILE A 107 10.68 5.09 -4.95
C ILE A 107 10.98 6.48 -5.49
N ARG A 108 11.71 6.56 -6.61
CA ARG A 108 11.96 7.85 -7.26
C ARG A 108 10.69 8.53 -7.75
N ARG A 109 9.74 7.77 -8.27
CA ARG A 109 8.44 8.31 -8.71
C ARG A 109 7.65 8.93 -7.57
N LEU A 110 7.83 8.45 -6.36
CA LEU A 110 7.17 8.99 -5.18
C LEU A 110 7.73 10.34 -4.72
N ASN A 111 8.86 10.77 -5.30
CA ASN A 111 9.55 12.03 -4.96
C ASN A 111 9.95 12.14 -3.49
N LEU A 112 10.32 11.01 -2.89
CA LEU A 112 10.74 10.98 -1.47
C LEU A 112 12.18 11.42 -1.26
N GLY A 113 12.97 11.47 -2.33
CA GLY A 113 14.38 11.82 -2.23
C GLY A 113 14.70 13.26 -1.82
N ASP A 114 13.75 14.17 -2.01
CA ASP A 114 13.89 15.58 -1.65
C ASP A 114 13.33 15.91 -0.26
N ILE A 115 12.85 14.91 0.44
CA ILE A 115 12.22 15.08 1.75
C ILE A 115 13.26 14.77 2.83
N THR A 116 13.48 15.73 3.71
CA THR A 116 14.34 15.55 4.88
C THR A 116 13.53 15.05 6.07
N SER A 117 14.19 14.46 7.05
CA SER A 117 13.52 13.99 8.26
C SER A 117 12.79 15.10 9.02
N ASP A 118 13.21 16.34 8.87
CA ASP A 118 12.58 17.50 9.50
C ASP A 118 11.25 17.89 8.83
N ASP A 119 11.07 17.49 7.56
CA ASP A 119 9.86 17.79 6.78
C ASP A 119 8.76 16.74 6.97
N LEU A 120 9.06 15.64 7.67
CA LEU A 120 8.12 14.55 7.86
C LEU A 120 7.45 14.63 9.23
N ALA A 121 6.12 14.56 9.24
CA ALA A 121 5.35 14.41 10.47
C ALA A 121 5.40 12.98 10.99
N ASP A 122 5.73 12.00 10.13
CA ASP A 122 5.80 10.59 10.47
C ASP A 122 6.86 9.89 9.60
N ASP A 123 7.31 8.74 10.07
CA ASP A 123 8.25 7.90 9.33
C ASP A 123 7.59 7.30 8.08
N ILE A 124 8.40 7.08 7.06
CA ILE A 124 7.94 6.44 5.82
C ILE A 124 8.61 5.09 5.68
N ALA A 125 7.80 4.06 5.50
CA ALA A 125 8.26 2.72 5.18
C ALA A 125 7.46 2.16 4.01
N GLY A 126 8.10 1.35 3.19
CA GLY A 126 7.45 0.71 2.06
C GLY A 126 7.97 -0.71 1.85
N LEU A 127 7.09 -1.60 1.46
CA LEU A 127 7.42 -2.96 1.07
C LEU A 127 6.93 -3.16 -0.36
N PHE A 128 7.84 -3.60 -1.22
CA PHE A 128 7.55 -3.86 -2.63
C PHE A 128 7.80 -5.35 -2.89
N VAL A 129 6.76 -6.05 -3.32
CA VAL A 129 6.85 -7.46 -3.69
C VAL A 129 6.52 -7.59 -5.17
N SER A 130 7.46 -8.11 -5.94
CA SER A 130 7.29 -8.19 -7.38
C SER A 130 7.60 -9.58 -7.91
N ARG A 131 6.97 -9.91 -9.04
CA ARG A 131 7.25 -11.10 -9.82
C ARG A 131 7.21 -10.73 -11.30
N GLY A 132 8.19 -11.24 -12.06
CA GLY A 132 8.25 -10.99 -13.50
C GLY A 132 8.62 -9.56 -13.90
N VAL A 133 9.07 -8.75 -12.95
CA VAL A 133 9.56 -7.38 -13.20
C VAL A 133 11.08 -7.47 -13.35
N GLY A 134 11.56 -7.11 -14.51
CA GLY A 134 12.96 -7.26 -14.84
C GLY A 134 13.87 -6.10 -14.54
#